data_e5755dce8a737111b5821825f0883b8c
#
_entry.id   e5755dce8a737111b5821825f0883b8c
#
_cell.length_a   1.000
_cell.length_b   1.000
_cell.length_c   1.000
_cell.angle_alpha   90.00
_cell.angle_beta   90.00
_cell.angle_gamma   90.00
#
_symmetry.space_group_name_H-M   'P 1'
#
loop_
_entity.id
_entity.type
_entity.pdbx_description
1 polymer ?
#
loop_
_entity_poly.entity_id
_entity_poly.type
_entity_poly.pdbx_seq_one_letter_code
_entity_poly.pdbx_strand_id
1 'polypeptide(L)'
;LPMLLPTITYGFAIIYSFGKQGLLTRLFGVQLFDIYGFNGLLFGYVIYTLPISFMLIHNTMGFIDKKFMVVSRVMGDSNTATFLQTVLRPLLGTLAASMVQCFFLCFTDYGIPASVGGEYDVVATVLYNEMLGSIPNFNRGAVVAVMMLIPSVISILLLHYLERYNVRYNKIST
;
A
#
# COMPACT_ATOMS: atom_id res chain seq x y z
N LEU A 1 -13.09 1.45 -8.80
CA LEU A 1 -13.99 0.49 -8.11
C LEU A 1 -13.31 -0.29 -6.97
N PRO A 2 -12.08 -0.87 -7.13
CA PRO A 2 -11.47 -1.63 -6.05
C PRO A 2 -11.33 -0.86 -4.72
N MET A 3 -10.99 0.41 -4.76
CA MET A 3 -10.79 1.25 -3.57
C MET A 3 -12.03 1.43 -2.68
N LEU A 4 -13.20 1.11 -3.18
CA LEU A 4 -14.47 1.27 -2.45
C LEU A 4 -14.91 -0.01 -1.73
N LEU A 5 -14.20 -1.12 -1.97
CA LEU A 5 -14.55 -2.40 -1.35
C LEU A 5 -13.93 -2.51 0.04
N PRO A 6 -14.66 -3.07 1.03
CA PRO A 6 -14.08 -3.44 2.31
C PRO A 6 -12.89 -4.39 2.13
N THR A 7 -11.85 -4.21 2.93
CA THR A 7 -10.60 -5.00 2.79
C THR A 7 -10.80 -6.50 2.95
N ILE A 8 -11.75 -6.92 3.77
CA ILE A 8 -12.11 -8.34 3.93
C ILE A 8 -12.58 -8.99 2.62
N THR A 9 -13.17 -8.20 1.71
CA THR A 9 -13.60 -8.70 0.39
C THR A 9 -12.42 -9.15 -0.47
N TYR A 10 -11.28 -8.47 -0.36
CA TYR A 10 -10.05 -8.90 -1.05
C TYR A 10 -9.58 -10.25 -0.55
N GLY A 11 -9.59 -10.45 0.77
CA GLY A 11 -9.23 -11.73 1.36
C GLY A 11 -10.14 -12.85 0.87
N PHE A 12 -11.45 -12.66 0.86
CA PHE A 12 -12.38 -13.65 0.32
C PHE A 12 -12.20 -13.90 -1.18
N ALA A 13 -11.92 -12.87 -1.97
CA ALA A 13 -11.63 -13.03 -3.39
C ALA A 13 -10.36 -13.87 -3.62
N ILE A 14 -9.32 -13.65 -2.81
CA ILE A 14 -8.09 -14.42 -2.85
C ILE A 14 -8.35 -15.88 -2.47
N ILE A 15 -9.10 -16.13 -1.39
CA ILE A 15 -9.47 -17.49 -0.97
C ILE A 15 -10.28 -18.19 -2.05
N TYR A 16 -11.26 -17.50 -2.62
CA TYR A 16 -12.10 -18.07 -3.69
C TYR A 16 -11.29 -18.39 -4.94
N SER A 17 -10.31 -17.59 -5.28
CA SER A 17 -9.48 -17.80 -6.46
C SER A 17 -8.38 -18.83 -6.25
N PHE A 18 -7.60 -18.69 -5.19
CA PHE A 18 -6.34 -19.44 -4.97
C PHE A 18 -6.38 -20.36 -3.75
N GLY A 19 -7.47 -20.40 -2.97
CA GLY A 19 -7.58 -21.26 -1.79
C GLY A 19 -7.50 -22.75 -2.10
N LYS A 20 -7.46 -23.58 -1.07
CA LYS A 20 -7.39 -25.06 -1.20
C LYS A 20 -8.50 -25.62 -2.10
N GLN A 21 -9.67 -25.01 -2.09
CA GLN A 21 -10.81 -25.35 -2.96
C GLN A 21 -11.15 -24.22 -3.94
N GLY A 22 -10.19 -23.31 -4.17
CA GLY A 22 -10.36 -22.17 -5.03
C GLY A 22 -10.53 -22.54 -6.50
N LEU A 23 -11.01 -21.58 -7.27
CA LEU A 23 -11.34 -21.78 -8.69
C LEU A 23 -10.11 -22.23 -9.49
N LEU A 24 -8.97 -21.58 -9.30
CA LEU A 24 -7.72 -21.94 -9.98
C LEU A 24 -7.17 -23.29 -9.51
N THR A 25 -7.26 -23.60 -8.22
CA THR A 25 -6.87 -24.90 -7.67
C THR A 25 -7.69 -26.04 -8.28
N ARG A 26 -9.00 -25.81 -8.50
CA ARG A 26 -9.86 -26.80 -9.18
C ARG A 26 -9.55 -26.92 -10.67
N LEU A 27 -9.20 -25.82 -11.31
CA LEU A 27 -8.90 -25.82 -12.75
C LEU A 27 -7.58 -26.52 -13.07
N PHE A 28 -6.55 -26.29 -12.25
CA PHE A 28 -5.21 -26.88 -12.43
C PHE A 28 -5.00 -28.18 -11.70
N GLY A 29 -5.92 -28.58 -10.81
CA GLY A 29 -5.81 -29.80 -10.01
C GLY A 29 -4.77 -29.77 -8.89
N VAL A 30 -4.05 -28.66 -8.75
CA VAL A 30 -3.02 -28.44 -7.72
C VAL A 30 -3.09 -27.02 -7.17
N GLN A 31 -2.81 -26.87 -5.89
CA GLN A 31 -2.68 -25.56 -5.28
C GLN A 31 -1.37 -24.91 -5.77
N LEU A 32 -1.48 -23.78 -6.49
CA LEU A 32 -0.33 -23.11 -7.10
C LEU A 32 0.63 -22.56 -6.05
N PHE A 33 0.11 -22.01 -4.95
CA PHE A 33 0.88 -21.54 -3.80
C PHE A 33 -0.02 -21.46 -2.57
N ASP A 34 0.59 -21.55 -1.40
CA ASP A 34 -0.15 -21.41 -0.15
C ASP A 34 -0.45 -19.92 0.10
N ILE A 35 -1.73 -19.59 0.10
CA ILE A 35 -2.23 -18.23 0.32
C ILE A 35 -2.51 -17.93 1.79
N TYR A 36 -2.33 -18.87 2.68
CA TYR A 36 -2.55 -18.64 4.11
C TYR A 36 -1.23 -18.22 4.78
N GLY A 37 -1.31 -17.30 5.72
CA GLY A 37 -0.14 -16.74 6.38
C GLY A 37 0.52 -15.58 5.62
N PHE A 38 1.85 -15.49 5.69
CA PHE A 38 2.61 -14.36 5.14
C PHE A 38 2.40 -14.13 3.63
N ASN A 39 2.34 -15.21 2.86
CA ASN A 39 2.16 -15.09 1.40
C ASN A 39 0.80 -14.48 1.03
N GLY A 40 -0.26 -14.89 1.74
CA GLY A 40 -1.59 -14.33 1.56
C GLY A 40 -1.68 -12.88 1.97
N LEU A 41 -1.05 -12.51 3.09
CA LEU A 41 -0.94 -11.14 3.55
C LEU A 41 -0.24 -10.26 2.51
N LEU A 42 0.93 -10.70 2.03
CA LEU A 42 1.70 -9.97 1.03
C LEU A 42 0.89 -9.76 -0.25
N PHE A 43 0.29 -10.83 -0.76
CA PHE A 43 -0.51 -10.79 -1.98
C PHE A 43 -1.75 -9.89 -1.84
N GLY A 44 -2.46 -10.02 -0.71
CA GLY A 44 -3.63 -9.20 -0.39
C GLY A 44 -3.29 -7.71 -0.30
N TYR A 45 -2.21 -7.38 0.39
CA TYR A 45 -1.79 -6.00 0.54
C TYR A 45 -1.26 -5.39 -0.77
N VAL A 46 -0.57 -6.15 -1.61
CA VAL A 46 -0.18 -5.69 -2.94
C VAL A 46 -1.41 -5.36 -3.79
N ILE A 47 -2.40 -6.25 -3.85
CA ILE A 47 -3.64 -5.99 -4.61
C ILE A 47 -4.39 -4.77 -4.04
N TYR A 48 -4.44 -4.63 -2.73
CA TYR A 48 -5.15 -3.55 -2.07
C TYR A 48 -4.49 -2.18 -2.29
N THR A 49 -3.16 -2.10 -2.19
CA THR A 49 -2.43 -0.84 -2.27
C THR A 49 -2.09 -0.41 -3.69
N LEU A 50 -2.02 -1.36 -4.64
CA LEU A 50 -1.65 -1.09 -6.03
C LEU A 50 -2.52 -0.02 -6.71
N PRO A 51 -3.86 -0.04 -6.61
CA PRO A 51 -4.69 0.99 -7.24
C PRO A 51 -4.42 2.39 -6.70
N ILE A 52 -4.19 2.51 -5.38
CA ILE A 52 -3.93 3.78 -4.69
C ILE A 52 -2.60 4.35 -5.15
N SER A 53 -1.55 3.52 -5.10
CA SER A 53 -0.21 3.90 -5.56
C SER A 53 -0.21 4.29 -7.04
N PHE A 54 -0.90 3.51 -7.86
CA PHE A 54 -1.02 3.80 -9.29
C PHE A 54 -1.68 5.16 -9.54
N MET A 55 -2.78 5.47 -8.86
CA MET A 55 -3.46 6.75 -9.02
C MET A 55 -2.60 7.93 -8.58
N LEU A 56 -1.90 7.81 -7.46
CA LEU A 56 -0.99 8.86 -6.97
C LEU A 56 0.12 9.14 -7.98
N ILE A 57 0.77 8.09 -8.46
CA ILE A 57 1.85 8.18 -9.45
C ILE A 57 1.31 8.73 -10.78
N HIS A 58 0.20 8.20 -11.26
CA HIS A 58 -0.41 8.63 -12.52
C HIS A 58 -0.79 10.11 -12.51
N ASN A 59 -1.41 10.58 -11.42
CA ASN A 59 -1.76 11.98 -11.26
C ASN A 59 -0.51 12.87 -11.29
N THR A 60 0.55 12.49 -10.59
CA THR A 60 1.80 13.26 -10.59
C THR A 60 2.49 13.26 -11.94
N MET A 61 2.46 12.14 -12.66
CA MET A 61 3.01 12.09 -14.02
C MET A 61 2.30 13.04 -14.98
N GLY A 62 1.03 13.35 -14.76
CA GLY A 62 0.28 14.35 -15.53
C GLY A 62 0.81 15.78 -15.41
N PHE A 63 1.51 16.09 -14.31
CA PHE A 63 2.13 17.39 -14.09
C PHE A 63 3.56 17.52 -14.63
N ILE A 64 4.16 16.44 -15.11
CA ILE A 64 5.51 16.46 -15.69
C ILE A 64 5.45 17.07 -17.09
N ASP A 65 6.07 18.24 -17.26
CA ASP A 65 6.11 18.90 -18.56
C ASP A 65 7.07 18.18 -19.52
N LYS A 66 6.52 17.70 -20.61
CA LYS A 66 7.25 17.01 -21.67
C LYS A 66 8.35 17.87 -22.31
N LYS A 67 8.27 19.19 -22.19
CA LYS A 67 9.27 20.12 -22.70
C LYS A 67 10.63 19.90 -22.06
N PHE A 68 10.68 19.56 -20.77
CA PHE A 68 11.95 19.25 -20.10
C PHE A 68 12.64 18.03 -20.69
N MET A 69 11.89 17.03 -21.15
CA MET A 69 12.46 15.87 -21.85
C MET A 69 13.09 16.26 -23.22
N VAL A 70 12.45 17.19 -23.92
CA VAL A 70 12.96 17.69 -25.21
C VAL A 70 14.24 18.49 -24.97
N VAL A 71 14.25 19.39 -24.00
CA VAL A 71 15.43 20.20 -23.65
C VAL A 71 16.61 19.30 -23.25
N SER A 72 16.41 18.30 -22.40
CA SER A 72 17.47 17.38 -21.98
C SER A 72 18.08 16.64 -23.18
N ARG A 73 17.25 16.19 -24.12
CA ARG A 73 17.72 15.56 -25.36
C ARG A 73 18.53 16.49 -26.25
N VAL A 74 18.08 17.74 -26.39
CA VAL A 74 18.82 18.76 -27.18
C VAL A 74 20.15 19.07 -26.53
N MET A 75 20.26 19.00 -25.21
CA MET A 75 21.52 19.15 -24.47
C MET A 75 22.45 17.95 -24.59
N GLY A 76 22.04 16.87 -25.27
CA GLY A 76 22.87 15.70 -25.52
C GLY A 76 22.84 14.65 -24.41
N ASP A 77 21.89 14.74 -23.50
CA ASP A 77 21.73 13.74 -22.43
C ASP A 77 21.32 12.37 -22.99
N SER A 78 21.85 11.31 -22.38
CA SER A 78 21.42 9.94 -22.68
C SER A 78 19.95 9.71 -22.28
N ASN A 79 19.29 8.74 -22.91
CA ASN A 79 17.87 8.42 -22.58
C ASN A 79 17.66 8.09 -21.09
N THR A 80 18.62 7.44 -20.46
CA THR A 80 18.61 7.14 -19.02
C THR A 80 18.76 8.39 -18.17
N ALA A 81 19.67 9.28 -18.51
CA ALA A 81 19.86 10.55 -17.81
C ALA A 81 18.63 11.44 -17.94
N THR A 82 18.06 11.57 -19.14
CA THR A 82 16.82 12.28 -19.39
C THR A 82 15.68 11.74 -18.52
N PHE A 83 15.46 10.42 -18.48
CA PHE A 83 14.42 9.81 -17.64
C PHE A 83 14.65 10.07 -16.15
N LEU A 84 15.89 9.91 -15.69
CA LEU A 84 16.21 10.10 -14.26
C LEU A 84 15.94 11.54 -13.79
N GLN A 85 16.35 12.52 -14.60
CA GLN A 85 16.27 13.93 -14.24
C GLN A 85 14.87 14.51 -14.45
N THR A 86 14.20 14.16 -15.55
CA THR A 86 12.95 14.80 -15.94
C THR A 86 11.71 14.07 -15.44
N VAL A 87 11.80 12.77 -15.17
CA VAL A 87 10.66 11.95 -14.72
C VAL A 87 10.87 11.47 -13.29
N LEU A 88 11.94 10.74 -13.02
CA LEU A 88 12.12 10.09 -11.72
C LEU A 88 12.31 11.09 -10.58
N ARG A 89 13.14 12.11 -10.79
CA ARG A 89 13.46 13.10 -9.75
C ARG A 89 12.21 13.88 -9.27
N PRO A 90 11.33 14.40 -10.14
CA PRO A 90 10.06 15.00 -9.71
C PRO A 90 9.12 14.00 -9.04
N LEU A 91 9.19 12.73 -9.43
CA LEU A 91 8.31 11.67 -8.94
C LEU A 91 8.73 11.14 -7.56
N LEU A 92 9.98 11.32 -7.13
CA LEU A 92 10.51 10.78 -5.88
C LEU A 92 9.68 11.16 -4.65
N GLY A 93 9.23 12.40 -4.58
CA GLY A 93 8.38 12.87 -3.48
C GLY A 93 7.03 12.13 -3.44
N THR A 94 6.41 11.92 -4.59
CA THR A 94 5.16 11.16 -4.70
C THR A 94 5.34 9.67 -4.40
N LEU A 95 6.46 9.10 -4.84
CA LEU A 95 6.80 7.71 -4.49
C LEU A 95 6.96 7.54 -2.98
N ALA A 96 7.67 8.45 -2.33
CA ALA A 96 7.84 8.43 -0.87
C ALA A 96 6.48 8.60 -0.15
N ALA A 97 5.65 9.56 -0.59
CA ALA A 97 4.30 9.75 -0.04
C ALA A 97 3.42 8.51 -0.25
N SER A 98 3.48 7.90 -1.44
CA SER A 98 2.76 6.65 -1.74
C SER A 98 3.20 5.50 -0.84
N MET A 99 4.50 5.34 -0.58
CA MET A 99 5.01 4.32 0.35
C MET A 99 4.49 4.52 1.77
N VAL A 100 4.52 5.75 2.29
CA VAL A 100 4.00 6.07 3.63
C VAL A 100 2.51 5.79 3.71
N GLN A 101 1.75 6.17 2.68
CA GLN A 101 0.31 5.93 2.64
C GLN A 101 -0.03 4.45 2.56
N CYS A 102 0.68 3.67 1.73
CA CYS A 102 0.50 2.22 1.65
C CYS A 102 0.85 1.55 2.99
N PHE A 103 1.94 1.96 3.63
CA PHE A 103 2.30 1.47 4.96
C PHE A 103 1.17 1.73 5.96
N PHE A 104 0.66 2.95 6.03
CA PHE A 104 -0.44 3.30 6.94
C PHE A 104 -1.69 2.45 6.70
N LEU A 105 -2.09 2.28 5.44
CA LEU A 105 -3.25 1.47 5.06
C LEU A 105 -3.08 0.00 5.44
N CYS A 106 -1.91 -0.59 5.18
CA CYS A 106 -1.64 -1.98 5.55
C CYS A 106 -1.53 -2.16 7.07
N PHE A 107 -0.93 -1.19 7.76
CA PHE A 107 -0.69 -1.26 9.21
C PHE A 107 -2.00 -1.19 10.01
N THR A 108 -2.98 -0.45 9.54
CA THR A 108 -4.28 -0.28 10.20
C THR A 108 -5.35 -1.26 9.71
N ASP A 109 -5.03 -2.05 8.68
CA ASP A 109 -6.00 -2.99 8.11
C ASP A 109 -6.20 -4.23 8.97
N TYR A 110 -7.46 -4.59 9.16
CA TYR A 110 -7.89 -5.81 9.83
C TYR A 110 -8.43 -6.87 8.85
N GLY A 111 -9.06 -6.46 7.75
CA GLY A 111 -9.86 -7.34 6.91
C GLY A 111 -9.05 -8.41 6.17
N ILE A 112 -7.92 -8.04 5.59
CA ILE A 112 -7.03 -8.97 4.89
C ILE A 112 -6.40 -9.95 5.88
N PRO A 113 -5.78 -9.51 7.02
CA PRO A 113 -5.23 -10.43 8.00
C PRO A 113 -6.25 -11.39 8.60
N ALA A 114 -7.46 -10.90 8.90
CA ALA A 114 -8.52 -11.74 9.45
C ALA A 114 -8.98 -12.85 8.50
N SER A 115 -8.83 -12.65 7.19
CA SER A 115 -9.26 -13.62 6.18
C SER A 115 -8.15 -14.57 5.73
N VAL A 116 -6.94 -14.07 5.42
CA VAL A 116 -5.84 -14.85 4.85
C VAL A 116 -4.60 -14.93 5.73
N GLY A 117 -4.58 -14.22 6.87
CA GLY A 117 -3.42 -14.16 7.77
C GLY A 117 -3.03 -15.51 8.39
N GLY A 118 -3.98 -16.44 8.53
CA GLY A 118 -3.73 -17.74 9.15
C GLY A 118 -3.24 -17.61 10.59
N GLU A 119 -2.05 -18.15 10.88
CA GLU A 119 -1.40 -18.02 12.20
C GLU A 119 -0.55 -16.75 12.34
N TYR A 120 -0.46 -15.92 11.29
CA TYR A 120 0.28 -14.67 11.34
C TYR A 120 -0.54 -13.57 12.00
N ASP A 121 -0.18 -13.21 13.21
CA ASP A 121 -0.77 -12.07 13.91
C ASP A 121 -0.13 -10.77 13.44
N VAL A 122 -0.99 -9.85 13.00
CA VAL A 122 -0.63 -8.45 12.80
C VAL A 122 -1.19 -7.61 13.95
N VAL A 123 -0.70 -6.40 14.13
CA VAL A 123 -1.08 -5.55 15.27
C VAL A 123 -2.60 -5.31 15.32
N ALA A 124 -3.25 -5.17 14.16
CA ALA A 124 -4.69 -4.98 14.07
C ALA A 124 -5.49 -6.22 14.53
N THR A 125 -5.04 -7.45 14.19
CA THR A 125 -5.68 -8.68 14.67
C THR A 125 -5.44 -8.90 16.15
N VAL A 126 -4.25 -8.59 16.65
CA VAL A 126 -3.96 -8.63 18.10
C VAL A 126 -4.88 -7.67 18.86
N LEU A 127 -5.03 -6.43 18.40
CA LEU A 127 -5.94 -5.46 19.01
C LEU A 127 -7.37 -5.98 19.04
N TYR A 128 -7.85 -6.53 17.93
CA TYR A 128 -9.19 -7.09 17.85
C TYR A 128 -9.39 -8.24 18.84
N ASN A 129 -8.43 -9.16 18.90
CA ASN A 129 -8.50 -10.32 19.79
C ASN A 129 -8.45 -9.94 21.27
N GLU A 130 -7.66 -8.93 21.65
CA GLU A 130 -7.61 -8.44 23.04
C GLU A 130 -8.87 -7.66 23.44
N MET A 131 -9.52 -6.97 22.50
CA MET A 131 -10.73 -6.19 22.80
C MET A 131 -12.03 -6.98 22.68
N LEU A 132 -12.11 -7.86 21.67
CA LEU A 132 -13.37 -8.52 21.27
C LEU A 132 -13.24 -10.05 21.19
N GLY A 133 -12.10 -10.62 21.61
CA GLY A 133 -11.88 -12.07 21.66
C GLY A 133 -12.70 -12.75 22.76
N SER A 134 -12.55 -14.07 22.86
CA SER A 134 -13.32 -14.91 23.79
C SER A 134 -13.12 -14.53 25.27
N ILE A 135 -11.97 -13.99 25.62
CA ILE A 135 -11.63 -13.48 26.97
C ILE A 135 -11.08 -12.06 26.79
N PRO A 136 -11.94 -11.03 26.76
CA PRO A 136 -11.51 -9.66 26.54
C PRO A 136 -10.55 -9.16 27.64
N ASN A 137 -9.44 -8.55 27.23
CA ASN A 137 -8.51 -7.87 28.13
C ASN A 137 -8.32 -6.42 27.68
N PHE A 138 -9.19 -5.55 28.19
CA PHE A 138 -9.19 -4.13 27.81
C PHE A 138 -7.90 -3.40 28.16
N ASN A 139 -7.20 -3.83 29.23
CA ASN A 139 -5.92 -3.21 29.60
C ASN A 139 -4.85 -3.50 28.54
N ARG A 140 -4.73 -4.75 28.10
CA ARG A 140 -3.79 -5.13 27.05
C ARG A 140 -4.20 -4.54 25.69
N GLY A 141 -5.49 -4.56 25.37
CA GLY A 141 -6.02 -3.93 24.17
C GLY A 141 -5.73 -2.43 24.13
N ALA A 142 -5.86 -1.72 25.24
CA ALA A 142 -5.50 -0.30 25.33
C ALA A 142 -4.01 -0.05 25.07
N VAL A 143 -3.11 -0.90 25.58
CA VAL A 143 -1.68 -0.81 25.29
C VAL A 143 -1.41 -1.01 23.80
N VAL A 144 -1.99 -2.02 23.18
CA VAL A 144 -1.85 -2.29 21.74
C VAL A 144 -2.38 -1.11 20.91
N ALA A 145 -3.54 -0.54 21.28
CA ALA A 145 -4.10 0.62 20.63
C ALA A 145 -3.15 1.85 20.67
N VAL A 146 -2.56 2.12 21.83
CA VAL A 146 -1.55 3.19 21.98
C VAL A 146 -0.31 2.91 21.14
N MET A 147 0.17 1.65 21.11
CA MET A 147 1.29 1.25 20.24
C MET A 147 0.98 1.43 18.75
N MET A 148 -0.27 1.24 18.31
CA MET A 148 -0.70 1.52 16.93
C MET A 148 -0.75 3.02 16.62
N LEU A 149 -1.09 3.86 17.60
CA LEU A 149 -1.16 5.31 17.40
C LEU A 149 0.19 5.90 17.03
N ILE A 150 1.28 5.44 17.64
CA ILE A 150 2.62 6.02 17.44
C ILE A 150 3.05 5.95 15.95
N PRO A 151 3.14 4.78 15.29
CA PRO A 151 3.49 4.71 13.88
C PRO A 151 2.47 5.42 12.98
N SER A 152 1.20 5.40 13.35
CA SER A 152 0.13 6.06 12.59
C SER A 152 0.30 7.58 12.59
N VAL A 153 0.56 8.19 13.74
CA VAL A 153 0.83 9.63 13.83
C VAL A 153 2.11 10.01 13.09
N ILE A 154 3.18 9.21 13.23
CA ILE A 154 4.44 9.43 12.50
C ILE A 154 4.18 9.38 10.99
N SER A 155 3.41 8.40 10.51
CA SER A 155 3.06 8.25 9.09
C SER A 155 2.29 9.46 8.56
N ILE A 156 1.31 9.96 9.30
CA ILE A 156 0.53 11.14 8.93
C ILE A 156 1.43 12.40 8.87
N LEU A 157 2.31 12.59 9.86
CA LEU A 157 3.25 13.72 9.87
C LEU A 157 4.22 13.66 8.70
N LEU A 158 4.76 12.47 8.40
CA LEU A 158 5.64 12.25 7.25
C LEU A 158 4.90 12.51 5.93
N LEU A 159 3.68 12.02 5.79
CA LEU A 159 2.85 12.26 4.60
C LEU A 159 2.62 13.75 4.38
N HIS A 160 2.21 14.46 5.43
CA HIS A 160 1.99 15.91 5.39
C HIS A 160 3.27 16.68 5.00
N TYR A 161 4.41 16.28 5.54
CA TYR A 161 5.71 16.87 5.20
C TYR A 161 6.07 16.63 3.73
N LEU A 162 5.91 15.41 3.23
CA LEU A 162 6.20 15.04 1.85
C LEU A 162 5.27 15.72 0.86
N GLU A 163 3.98 15.82 1.16
CA GLU A 163 3.01 16.55 0.33
C GLU A 163 3.34 18.03 0.24
N ARG A 164 3.74 18.64 1.37
CA ARG A 164 4.16 20.05 1.39
C ARG A 164 5.41 20.28 0.54
N TYR A 165 6.33 19.33 0.49
CA TYR A 165 7.51 19.39 -0.35
C TYR A 165 7.14 19.28 -1.84
N ASN A 166 6.24 18.38 -2.19
CA ASN A 166 5.73 18.20 -3.55
C ASN A 166 5.00 19.44 -4.07
N VAL A 167 4.17 20.08 -3.26
CA VAL A 167 3.45 21.32 -3.63
C VAL A 167 4.43 22.44 -3.93
N ARG A 168 5.53 22.56 -3.18
CA ARG A 168 6.58 23.55 -3.46
C ARG A 168 7.25 23.32 -4.82
N TYR A 169 7.51 22.05 -5.16
CA TYR A 169 8.12 21.71 -6.44
C TYR A 169 7.19 22.00 -7.63
N ASN A 170 5.91 21.69 -7.51
CA ASN A 170 4.90 22.01 -8.53
C ASN A 170 4.68 23.52 -8.71
N LYS A 171 4.85 24.34 -7.66
CA LYS A 171 4.69 25.80 -7.72
C LYS A 171 5.84 26.51 -8.44
N ILE A 172 6.99 25.87 -8.58
CA ILE A 172 8.17 26.39 -9.29
C ILE A 172 8.10 26.07 -10.79
N SER A 173 7.27 25.08 -11.20
CA SER A 173 7.13 24.65 -12.59
C SER A 173 5.95 25.30 -13.34
N THR A 174 5.17 26.16 -12.68
CA THR A 174 4.13 27.02 -13.28
C THR A 174 4.62 28.44 -13.39
#